data_d2ad8150c201dab574c32a5a79251aef
#
_entry.id   d2ad8150c201dab574c32a5a79251aef
#
_cell.length_a   1.000
_cell.length_b   1.000
_cell.length_c   1.000
_cell.angle_alpha   90.00
_cell.angle_beta   90.00
_cell.angle_gamma   90.00
#
_symmetry.space_group_name_H-M   'P 1'
#
loop_
_entity.id
_entity.type
_entity.pdbx_description
1 polymer ?
#
loop_
_entity_poly.entity_id
_entity_poly.type
_entity_poly.pdbx_seq_one_letter_code
_entity_poly.pdbx_strand_id
1 'polypeptide(L)'
;MMRFSALRRLRGESHGSTIVEFGLLAPVILALMFGLFHVGVQMQRHNALRSIASEASRFITVEYQKANRLNTTQMANATIAIAVGGAYMLSQDDVAVDVQLAEDQRVTGAEEYTLTMTYDAPNWLTFIGVRDTTLSYSRPIFVPDS
;
A
#
# COMPACT_ATOMS: atom_id res chain seq x y z
N MET A 1 -6.93 61.22 -29.72
CA MET A 1 -7.19 61.15 -28.24
C MET A 1 -8.11 60.00 -27.84
N MET A 2 -7.78 58.74 -28.21
CA MET A 2 -8.69 57.60 -27.99
C MET A 2 -8.03 56.38 -27.28
N ARG A 3 -6.91 56.52 -26.60
CA ARG A 3 -6.19 55.39 -26.00
C ARG A 3 -6.25 55.26 -24.48
N PHE A 4 -6.76 56.24 -23.79
CA PHE A 4 -6.84 56.23 -22.30
C PHE A 4 -8.12 55.62 -21.71
N SER A 5 -9.20 55.49 -22.50
CA SER A 5 -10.46 54.90 -22.04
C SER A 5 -10.45 53.40 -21.91
N ALA A 6 -9.59 52.68 -22.68
CA ALA A 6 -9.48 51.23 -22.60
C ALA A 6 -8.77 50.76 -21.33
N LEU A 7 -7.76 51.49 -20.87
CA LEU A 7 -7.01 51.18 -19.65
C LEU A 7 -7.83 51.41 -18.38
N ARG A 8 -8.82 52.28 -18.43
CA ARG A 8 -9.71 52.58 -17.30
C ARG A 8 -10.80 51.53 -17.14
N ARG A 9 -11.18 50.79 -18.21
CA ARG A 9 -12.09 49.63 -18.15
C ARG A 9 -11.45 48.43 -17.54
N LEU A 10 -10.18 48.17 -17.77
CA LEU A 10 -9.43 47.02 -17.20
C LEU A 10 -9.27 47.11 -15.67
N ARG A 11 -9.39 48.29 -15.09
CA ARG A 11 -9.24 48.52 -13.65
C ARG A 11 -10.50 48.23 -12.84
N GLY A 12 -11.63 47.97 -13.50
CA GLY A 12 -12.93 47.67 -12.87
C GLY A 12 -13.42 46.24 -13.03
N GLU A 13 -12.66 45.38 -13.75
CA GLU A 13 -13.08 44.00 -13.99
C GLU A 13 -12.59 43.08 -12.86
N SER A 14 -13.38 42.95 -11.80
CA SER A 14 -13.16 41.99 -10.71
C SER A 14 -13.19 40.53 -11.19
N HIS A 15 -13.83 40.24 -12.33
CA HIS A 15 -13.90 38.91 -12.93
C HIS A 15 -12.52 38.37 -13.37
N GLY A 16 -11.63 39.25 -13.84
CA GLY A 16 -10.24 38.84 -14.20
C GLY A 16 -9.40 38.45 -12.98
N SER A 17 -9.61 39.15 -11.83
CA SER A 17 -8.91 38.85 -10.59
C SER A 17 -9.28 37.46 -10.05
N THR A 18 -10.56 37.12 -10.05
CA THR A 18 -11.06 35.81 -9.55
C THR A 18 -10.52 34.65 -10.40
N ILE A 19 -10.43 34.82 -11.72
CA ILE A 19 -9.88 33.77 -12.59
C ILE A 19 -8.37 33.55 -12.29
N VAL A 20 -7.64 34.62 -12.07
CA VAL A 20 -6.20 34.54 -11.73
C VAL A 20 -6.01 33.92 -10.35
N GLU A 21 -6.80 34.31 -9.35
CA GLU A 21 -6.78 33.74 -8.01
C GLU A 21 -7.08 32.23 -8.06
N PHE A 22 -8.14 31.84 -8.78
CA PHE A 22 -8.46 30.43 -8.96
C PHE A 22 -7.34 29.68 -9.72
N GLY A 23 -6.78 30.28 -10.75
CA GLY A 23 -5.66 29.69 -11.51
C GLY A 23 -4.41 29.43 -10.67
N LEU A 24 -4.16 30.28 -9.65
CA LEU A 24 -3.06 30.09 -8.69
C LEU A 24 -3.38 29.04 -7.61
N LEU A 25 -4.63 28.97 -7.16
CA LEU A 25 -5.06 28.05 -6.11
C LEU A 25 -5.32 26.63 -6.65
N ALA A 26 -5.80 26.49 -7.88
CA ALA A 26 -6.16 25.20 -8.45
C ALA A 26 -5.01 24.16 -8.43
N PRO A 27 -3.76 24.47 -8.79
CA PRO A 27 -2.67 23.52 -8.71
C PRO A 27 -2.41 23.03 -7.28
N VAL A 28 -2.53 23.92 -6.29
CA VAL A 28 -2.32 23.59 -4.87
C VAL A 28 -3.44 22.66 -4.38
N ILE A 29 -4.68 22.97 -4.69
CA ILE A 29 -5.85 22.16 -4.31
C ILE A 29 -5.75 20.78 -4.97
N LEU A 30 -5.40 20.71 -6.25
CA LEU A 30 -5.22 19.44 -6.95
C LEU A 30 -4.08 18.61 -6.35
N ALA A 31 -2.95 19.23 -6.03
CA ALA A 31 -1.82 18.55 -5.39
C ALA A 31 -2.21 17.96 -4.02
N LEU A 32 -2.94 18.71 -3.22
CA LEU A 32 -3.47 18.23 -1.93
C LEU A 32 -4.47 17.09 -2.12
N MET A 33 -5.39 17.20 -3.07
CA MET A 33 -6.38 16.16 -3.36
C MET A 33 -5.72 14.86 -3.81
N PHE A 34 -4.77 14.92 -4.74
CA PHE A 34 -4.03 13.74 -5.19
C PHE A 34 -3.13 13.17 -4.09
N GLY A 35 -2.53 14.02 -3.25
CA GLY A 35 -1.74 13.59 -2.11
C GLY A 35 -2.58 12.81 -1.10
N LEU A 36 -3.74 13.33 -0.71
CA LEU A 36 -4.67 12.63 0.20
C LEU A 36 -5.17 11.31 -0.38
N PHE A 37 -5.52 11.30 -1.66
CA PHE A 37 -5.94 10.09 -2.35
C PHE A 37 -4.82 9.03 -2.38
N HIS A 38 -3.59 9.45 -2.66
CA HIS A 38 -2.42 8.56 -2.64
C HIS A 38 -2.23 7.92 -1.26
N VAL A 39 -2.25 8.72 -0.19
CA VAL A 39 -2.14 8.20 1.19
C VAL A 39 -3.27 7.20 1.49
N GLY A 40 -4.51 7.51 1.10
CA GLY A 40 -5.65 6.60 1.29
C GLY A 40 -5.45 5.24 0.62
N VAL A 41 -4.96 5.23 -0.62
CA VAL A 41 -4.65 4.00 -1.37
C VAL A 41 -3.52 3.22 -0.70
N GLN A 42 -2.47 3.88 -0.21
CA GLN A 42 -1.37 3.22 0.51
C GLN A 42 -1.85 2.58 1.82
N MET A 43 -2.70 3.26 2.58
CA MET A 43 -3.30 2.69 3.79
C MET A 43 -4.17 1.47 3.48
N GLN A 44 -4.95 1.50 2.40
CA GLN A 44 -5.75 0.36 1.96
C GLN A 44 -4.86 -0.85 1.61
N ARG A 45 -3.78 -0.63 0.87
CA ARG A 45 -2.80 -1.69 0.52
C ARG A 45 -2.12 -2.27 1.75
N HIS A 46 -1.72 -1.43 2.69
CA HIS A 46 -1.15 -1.89 3.96
C HIS A 46 -2.15 -2.74 4.75
N ASN A 47 -3.42 -2.36 4.77
CA ASN A 47 -4.47 -3.17 5.40
C ASN A 47 -4.69 -4.50 4.66
N ALA A 48 -4.56 -4.51 3.33
CA ALA A 48 -4.61 -5.76 2.54
C ALA A 48 -3.47 -6.70 2.95
N LEU A 49 -2.22 -6.23 3.06
CA LEU A 49 -1.09 -7.05 3.53
C LEU A 49 -1.35 -7.66 4.91
N ARG A 50 -1.90 -6.89 5.84
CA ARG A 50 -2.28 -7.39 7.18
C ARG A 50 -3.33 -8.49 7.10
N SER A 51 -4.33 -8.33 6.25
CA SER A 51 -5.42 -9.30 6.07
C SER A 51 -4.90 -10.59 5.42
N ILE A 52 -4.08 -10.47 4.38
CA ILE A 52 -3.43 -11.60 3.70
C ILE A 52 -2.56 -12.38 4.70
N ALA A 53 -1.71 -11.71 5.46
CA ALA A 53 -0.85 -12.34 6.45
C ALA A 53 -1.66 -13.05 7.54
N SER A 54 -2.82 -12.49 7.93
CA SER A 54 -3.73 -13.13 8.88
C SER A 54 -4.37 -14.40 8.32
N GLU A 55 -4.82 -14.35 7.07
CA GLU A 55 -5.43 -15.48 6.38
C GLU A 55 -4.40 -16.59 6.13
N ALA A 56 -3.21 -16.22 5.66
CA ALA A 56 -2.10 -17.15 5.46
C ALA A 56 -1.68 -17.84 6.78
N SER A 57 -1.54 -17.08 7.87
CA SER A 57 -1.25 -17.63 9.19
C SER A 57 -2.29 -18.66 9.62
N ARG A 58 -3.58 -18.34 9.44
CA ARG A 58 -4.68 -19.27 9.74
C ARG A 58 -4.61 -20.53 8.86
N PHE A 59 -4.39 -20.36 7.55
CA PHE A 59 -4.27 -21.48 6.62
C PHE A 59 -3.14 -22.42 7.03
N ILE A 60 -1.95 -21.87 7.27
CA ILE A 60 -0.76 -22.63 7.68
C ILE A 60 -1.03 -23.41 8.98
N THR A 61 -1.59 -22.74 9.98
CA THR A 61 -1.92 -23.39 11.28
C THR A 61 -2.91 -24.56 11.10
N VAL A 62 -3.92 -24.38 10.24
CA VAL A 62 -4.90 -25.44 9.96
C VAL A 62 -4.27 -26.62 9.24
N GLU A 63 -3.35 -26.38 8.30
CA GLU A 63 -2.61 -27.46 7.60
C GLU A 63 -1.74 -28.27 8.59
N TYR A 64 -1.06 -27.61 9.52
CA TYR A 64 -0.31 -28.29 10.58
C TYR A 64 -1.23 -29.14 11.50
N GLN A 65 -2.42 -28.68 11.82
CA GLN A 65 -3.40 -29.46 12.58
C GLN A 65 -3.88 -30.72 11.84
N LYS A 66 -3.83 -30.72 10.51
CA LYS A 66 -4.12 -31.89 9.67
C LYS A 66 -2.90 -32.79 9.46
N ALA A 67 -1.81 -32.58 10.20
CA ALA A 67 -0.53 -33.25 10.04
C ALA A 67 0.15 -33.00 8.68
N ASN A 68 -0.28 -31.96 7.94
CA ASN A 68 0.35 -31.50 6.71
C ASN A 68 1.36 -30.40 7.01
N ARG A 69 2.63 -30.80 7.23
CA ARG A 69 3.72 -29.86 7.57
C ARG A 69 4.24 -29.18 6.33
N LEU A 70 3.92 -27.90 6.22
CA LEU A 70 4.43 -27.06 5.14
C LEU A 70 5.85 -26.60 5.45
N ASN A 71 6.75 -26.70 4.49
CA ASN A 71 8.05 -26.03 4.57
C ASN A 71 7.92 -24.52 4.29
N THR A 72 8.96 -23.75 4.59
CA THR A 72 8.95 -22.28 4.43
C THR A 72 8.61 -21.82 3.02
N THR A 73 9.09 -22.53 1.99
CA THR A 73 8.77 -22.25 0.58
C THR A 73 7.29 -22.49 0.27
N GLN A 74 6.70 -23.56 0.81
CA GLN A 74 5.28 -23.87 0.63
C GLN A 74 4.40 -22.83 1.36
N MET A 75 4.80 -22.39 2.56
CA MET A 75 4.12 -21.34 3.29
C MET A 75 4.15 -20.02 2.51
N ALA A 76 5.31 -19.65 1.94
CA ALA A 76 5.46 -18.46 1.12
C ALA A 76 4.57 -18.53 -0.14
N ASN A 77 4.60 -19.65 -0.86
CA ASN A 77 3.78 -19.85 -2.07
C ASN A 77 2.28 -19.82 -1.76
N ALA A 78 1.85 -20.42 -0.65
CA ALA A 78 0.45 -20.34 -0.20
C ALA A 78 0.03 -18.90 0.11
N THR A 79 0.91 -18.12 0.73
CA THR A 79 0.67 -16.72 1.03
C THR A 79 0.56 -15.88 -0.26
N ILE A 80 1.43 -16.11 -1.25
CA ILE A 80 1.36 -15.46 -2.57
C ILE A 80 0.04 -15.82 -3.26
N ALA A 81 -0.37 -17.10 -3.23
CA ALA A 81 -1.63 -17.53 -3.82
C ALA A 81 -2.84 -16.83 -3.21
N ILE A 82 -2.84 -16.61 -1.89
CA ILE A 82 -3.88 -15.83 -1.19
C ILE A 82 -3.84 -14.36 -1.65
N ALA A 83 -2.65 -13.76 -1.76
CA ALA A 83 -2.49 -12.36 -2.15
C ALA A 83 -3.00 -12.07 -3.56
N VAL A 84 -2.73 -12.99 -4.49
CA VAL A 84 -3.06 -12.84 -5.92
C VAL A 84 -4.48 -13.33 -6.23
N GLY A 85 -4.90 -14.40 -5.58
CA GLY A 85 -6.10 -15.17 -5.95
C GLY A 85 -7.42 -14.69 -5.35
N GLY A 86 -7.44 -13.63 -4.53
CA GLY A 86 -8.62 -13.30 -3.76
C GLY A 86 -9.15 -11.88 -3.96
N ALA A 87 -9.83 -11.39 -2.91
CA ALA A 87 -10.39 -10.05 -2.85
C ALA A 87 -9.32 -8.94 -2.83
N TYR A 88 -8.05 -9.30 -2.70
CA TYR A 88 -6.95 -8.35 -2.53
C TYR A 88 -6.38 -7.84 -3.85
N MET A 89 -6.46 -8.65 -4.92
CA MET A 89 -6.08 -8.30 -6.30
C MET A 89 -4.69 -7.64 -6.39
N LEU A 90 -3.73 -8.13 -5.59
CA LEU A 90 -2.36 -7.68 -5.69
C LEU A 90 -1.70 -8.35 -6.90
N SER A 91 -0.84 -7.60 -7.61
CA SER A 91 -0.05 -8.15 -8.70
C SER A 91 1.02 -9.10 -8.14
N GLN A 92 1.19 -10.26 -8.77
CA GLN A 92 2.22 -11.23 -8.37
C GLN A 92 3.62 -10.67 -8.53
N ASP A 93 3.84 -9.81 -9.52
CA ASP A 93 5.15 -9.22 -9.82
C ASP A 93 5.56 -8.18 -8.77
N ASP A 94 4.59 -7.62 -8.03
CA ASP A 94 4.82 -6.57 -7.04
C ASP A 94 4.84 -7.11 -5.60
N VAL A 95 4.52 -8.41 -5.39
CA VAL A 95 4.46 -9.04 -4.06
C VAL A 95 5.64 -9.98 -3.87
N ALA A 96 6.42 -9.75 -2.82
CA ALA A 96 7.41 -10.72 -2.34
C ALA A 96 7.04 -11.21 -0.94
N VAL A 97 7.21 -12.50 -0.72
CA VAL A 97 6.92 -13.16 0.57
C VAL A 97 8.12 -13.96 1.00
N ASP A 98 8.55 -13.74 2.21
CA ASP A 98 9.62 -14.48 2.88
C ASP A 98 9.09 -15.09 4.18
N VAL A 99 9.44 -16.36 4.41
CA VAL A 99 9.07 -17.08 5.63
C VAL A 99 10.32 -17.71 6.20
N GLN A 100 10.67 -17.36 7.41
CA GLN A 100 11.86 -17.86 8.10
C GLN A 100 11.47 -18.42 9.47
N LEU A 101 12.18 -19.47 9.91
CA LEU A 101 12.08 -19.93 11.30
C LEU A 101 12.65 -18.81 12.19
N ALA A 102 11.92 -18.43 13.22
CA ALA A 102 12.39 -17.40 14.15
C ALA A 102 13.61 -17.91 14.94
N GLU A 103 14.64 -17.07 15.06
CA GLU A 103 15.85 -17.40 15.84
C GLU A 103 15.50 -17.61 17.31
N ASP A 104 14.64 -16.77 17.87
CA ASP A 104 14.14 -16.87 19.24
C ASP A 104 12.72 -17.48 19.26
N GLN A 105 12.61 -18.70 19.77
CA GLN A 105 11.34 -19.40 19.95
C GLN A 105 10.69 -18.93 21.26
N ARG A 106 9.61 -18.15 21.15
CA ARG A 106 8.98 -17.49 22.32
C ARG A 106 8.00 -18.37 23.10
N VAL A 107 7.53 -19.47 22.47
CA VAL A 107 6.51 -20.35 23.06
C VAL A 107 7.01 -21.78 23.08
N THR A 108 7.03 -22.39 24.27
CA THR A 108 7.41 -23.82 24.42
C THR A 108 6.32 -24.70 23.83
N GLY A 109 6.69 -25.70 23.03
CA GLY A 109 5.76 -26.63 22.38
C GLY A 109 5.13 -26.07 21.08
N ALA A 110 5.68 -24.97 20.56
CA ALA A 110 5.31 -24.44 19.25
C ALA A 110 6.55 -23.93 18.51
N GLU A 111 6.60 -24.18 17.21
CA GLU A 111 7.58 -23.56 16.32
C GLU A 111 7.05 -22.20 15.89
N GLU A 112 7.90 -21.19 15.99
CA GLU A 112 7.59 -19.84 15.54
C GLU A 112 8.29 -19.55 14.21
N TYR A 113 7.49 -19.15 13.22
CA TYR A 113 7.97 -18.65 11.93
C TYR A 113 7.67 -17.16 11.83
N THR A 114 8.53 -16.42 11.17
CA THR A 114 8.29 -15.02 10.82
C THR A 114 7.91 -14.94 9.33
N LEU A 115 6.65 -14.54 9.08
CA LEU A 115 6.16 -14.22 7.74
C LEU A 115 6.40 -12.73 7.47
N THR A 116 7.19 -12.41 6.46
CA THR A 116 7.41 -11.04 6.00
C THR A 116 6.89 -10.90 4.58
N MET A 117 6.02 -9.92 4.37
CA MET A 117 5.47 -9.56 3.06
C MET A 117 5.94 -8.18 2.67
N THR A 118 6.40 -8.04 1.44
CA THR A 118 6.72 -6.74 0.83
C THR A 118 5.87 -6.55 -0.42
N TYR A 119 5.44 -5.32 -0.64
CA TYR A 119 4.65 -4.94 -1.80
C TYR A 119 5.17 -3.64 -2.39
N ASP A 120 5.63 -3.70 -3.63
CA ASP A 120 6.05 -2.52 -4.38
C ASP A 120 4.81 -1.82 -4.95
N ALA A 121 4.39 -0.78 -4.24
CA ALA A 121 3.17 -0.08 -4.58
C ALA A 121 3.35 0.77 -5.83
N PRO A 122 2.58 0.55 -6.93
CA PRO A 122 2.63 1.41 -8.11
C PRO A 122 2.42 2.87 -7.73
N ASN A 123 3.35 3.71 -8.12
CA ASN A 123 3.33 5.13 -7.81
C ASN A 123 3.10 5.95 -9.07
N TRP A 124 1.92 6.57 -9.16
CA TRP A 124 1.53 7.46 -10.26
C TRP A 124 1.87 8.92 -10.02
N LEU A 125 2.46 9.22 -8.85
CA LEU A 125 2.92 10.57 -8.51
C LEU A 125 4.42 10.79 -8.76
N THR A 126 5.09 9.88 -9.47
CA THR A 126 6.51 10.00 -9.84
C THR A 126 6.80 11.28 -10.65
N PHE A 127 5.81 11.75 -11.45
CA PHE A 127 5.93 12.96 -12.24
C PHE A 127 6.04 14.26 -11.41
N ILE A 128 5.65 14.21 -10.13
CA ILE A 128 5.84 15.33 -9.17
C ILE A 128 6.96 15.05 -8.16
N GLY A 129 7.81 14.05 -8.41
CA GLY A 129 8.97 13.72 -7.57
C GLY A 129 8.69 12.88 -6.34
N VAL A 130 7.49 12.29 -6.20
CA VAL A 130 7.20 11.30 -5.16
C VAL A 130 7.91 10.00 -5.53
N ARG A 131 8.70 9.45 -4.60
CA ARG A 131 9.43 8.19 -4.80
C ARG A 131 8.50 6.99 -4.68
N ASP A 132 8.90 5.89 -5.32
CA ASP A 132 8.24 4.61 -5.14
C ASP A 132 8.28 4.20 -3.67
N THR A 133 7.19 3.59 -3.20
CA THR A 133 7.03 3.19 -1.81
C THR A 133 6.85 1.69 -1.74
N THR A 134 7.82 1.00 -1.12
CA THR A 134 7.68 -0.40 -0.75
C THR A 134 6.99 -0.48 0.60
N LEU A 135 5.85 -1.17 0.64
CA LEU A 135 5.14 -1.47 1.87
C LEU A 135 5.64 -2.79 2.41
N SER A 136 5.91 -2.85 3.70
CA SER A 136 6.33 -4.09 4.38
C SER A 136 5.43 -4.37 5.56
N TYR A 137 5.09 -5.64 5.75
CA TYR A 137 4.36 -6.12 6.91
C TYR A 137 4.93 -7.47 7.36
N SER A 138 5.24 -7.60 8.64
CA SER A 138 5.77 -8.83 9.22
C SER A 138 4.84 -9.31 10.34
N ARG A 139 4.69 -10.65 10.45
CA ARG A 139 3.86 -11.30 11.44
C ARG A 139 4.47 -12.64 11.88
N PRO A 140 4.46 -12.96 13.19
CA PRO A 140 4.77 -14.30 13.66
C PRO A 140 3.62 -15.27 13.36
N ILE A 141 4.00 -16.51 13.01
CA ILE A 141 3.10 -17.67 12.87
C ILE A 141 3.55 -18.71 13.86
N PHE A 142 2.65 -19.18 14.69
CA PHE A 142 2.91 -20.25 15.64
C PHE A 142 2.24 -21.53 15.16
N VAL A 143 3.00 -22.59 15.05
CA VAL A 143 2.51 -23.92 14.69
C VAL A 143 2.91 -24.92 15.76
N PRO A 144 2.12 -25.98 16.01
CA PRO A 144 2.46 -26.98 17.01
C PRO A 144 3.79 -27.63 16.71
N ASP A 145 4.65 -27.75 17.71
CA ASP A 145 5.83 -28.60 17.68
C ASP A 145 5.43 -30.08 17.58
N SER A 146 6.29 -30.93 17.06
CA SER A 146 5.96 -32.35 16.76
C SER A 146 6.10 -33.24 17.98
#